data_b6310ef1b5ca5a430f58433e04705d45
#
_entry.id   b6310ef1b5ca5a430f58433e04705d45
#
_cell.length_a   1.000
_cell.length_b   1.000
_cell.length_c   1.000
_cell.angle_alpha   90.00
_cell.angle_beta   90.00
_cell.angle_gamma   90.00
#
_symmetry.space_group_name_H-M   'P 1'
#
loop_
_entity.id
_entity.type
_entity.pdbx_description
1 polymer ?
#
loop_
_entity_poly.entity_id
_entity_poly.type
_entity_poly.pdbx_seq_one_letter_code
_entity_poly.pdbx_strand_id
1 'polypeptide(L)'
;MAKNTICIWYDKDAEAAAGFYAKTFPDSTVDAVHLAPSDYPSGRKGDVLTVEFTVVGVACLGLNGGPAIKHNIAFSFQIATDDQAETDRYWNAIVGNGGQENACGWCQDKWGVSWQITPRVLTEALAAGGDEAKRAFEAMMTMRKIDVAAIKAARRG
;
A
#
# COMPACT_ATOMS: atom_id res chain seq x y z
N MET A 1 -10.40 -19.27 7.29
CA MET A 1 -10.63 -17.82 7.49
C MET A 1 -9.62 -17.28 8.48
N ALA A 2 -8.99 -16.16 8.17
CA ALA A 2 -8.05 -15.51 9.07
C ALA A 2 -8.74 -15.03 10.35
N LYS A 3 -8.07 -15.18 11.50
CA LYS A 3 -8.62 -14.71 12.78
C LYS A 3 -8.46 -13.20 12.95
N ASN A 4 -7.57 -12.58 12.19
CA ASN A 4 -7.31 -11.15 12.22
C ASN A 4 -7.31 -10.62 10.79
N THR A 5 -8.12 -9.62 10.52
CA THR A 5 -8.32 -9.04 9.20
C THR A 5 -8.23 -7.53 9.33
N ILE A 6 -7.50 -6.89 8.43
CA ILE A 6 -7.42 -5.43 8.37
C ILE A 6 -8.66 -4.92 7.63
N CYS A 7 -9.48 -4.12 8.31
CA CYS A 7 -10.63 -3.48 7.67
C CYS A 7 -10.23 -2.10 7.14
N ILE A 8 -10.49 -1.87 5.87
CA ILE A 8 -10.15 -0.63 5.17
C ILE A 8 -11.45 0.01 4.68
N TRP A 9 -11.67 1.27 5.05
CA TRP A 9 -12.84 2.04 4.69
C TRP A 9 -12.72 2.58 3.27
N TYR A 10 -13.82 2.52 2.49
CA TYR A 10 -13.92 3.12 1.15
C TYR A 10 -15.27 3.83 0.98
N ASP A 11 -15.30 4.76 0.05
CA ASP A 11 -16.54 5.35 -0.44
C ASP A 11 -16.91 4.68 -1.78
N LYS A 12 -17.67 3.58 -1.71
CA LYS A 12 -18.17 2.78 -2.84
C LYS A 12 -17.13 2.01 -3.65
N ASP A 13 -15.83 2.20 -3.41
CA ASP A 13 -14.75 1.74 -4.28
C ASP A 13 -14.00 0.50 -3.76
N ALA A 14 -14.52 -0.18 -2.74
CA ALA A 14 -13.83 -1.33 -2.15
C ALA A 14 -13.50 -2.42 -3.18
N GLU A 15 -14.42 -2.74 -4.08
CA GLU A 15 -14.19 -3.75 -5.12
C GLU A 15 -13.16 -3.30 -6.15
N ALA A 16 -13.23 -2.04 -6.59
CA ALA A 16 -12.26 -1.48 -7.52
C ALA A 16 -10.85 -1.44 -6.92
N ALA A 17 -10.75 -1.04 -5.65
CA ALA A 17 -9.48 -1.01 -4.93
C ALA A 17 -8.88 -2.42 -4.77
N ALA A 18 -9.66 -3.37 -4.30
CA ALA A 18 -9.24 -4.77 -4.15
C ALA A 18 -8.76 -5.37 -5.48
N GLY A 19 -9.48 -5.12 -6.56
CA GLY A 19 -9.10 -5.55 -7.91
C GLY A 19 -7.78 -4.92 -8.38
N PHE A 20 -7.58 -3.65 -8.08
CA PHE A 20 -6.32 -2.97 -8.37
C PHE A 20 -5.14 -3.59 -7.62
N TYR A 21 -5.29 -3.84 -6.32
CA TYR A 21 -4.24 -4.48 -5.52
C TYR A 21 -3.95 -5.91 -6.00
N ALA A 22 -4.98 -6.66 -6.33
CA ALA A 22 -4.84 -8.04 -6.80
C ALA A 22 -4.03 -8.14 -8.10
N LYS A 23 -4.19 -7.21 -9.03
CA LYS A 23 -3.43 -7.21 -10.29
C LYS A 23 -2.06 -6.54 -10.18
N THR A 24 -1.83 -5.74 -9.13
CA THR A 24 -0.59 -4.97 -8.96
C THR A 24 0.47 -5.76 -8.18
N PHE A 25 0.06 -6.46 -7.13
CA PHE A 25 0.98 -7.14 -6.22
C PHE A 25 0.90 -8.66 -6.33
N PRO A 26 2.00 -9.39 -6.06
CA PRO A 26 1.97 -10.84 -5.96
C PRO A 26 1.19 -11.27 -4.71
N ASP A 27 0.77 -12.55 -4.69
CA ASP A 27 0.03 -13.14 -3.56
C ASP A 27 -1.13 -12.27 -3.07
N SER A 28 -1.84 -11.68 -4.03
CA SER A 28 -2.94 -10.75 -3.80
C SER A 28 -4.15 -11.16 -4.63
N THR A 29 -5.31 -11.21 -4.00
CA THR A 29 -6.55 -11.75 -4.62
C THR A 29 -7.78 -11.00 -4.11
N VAL A 30 -8.83 -10.97 -4.93
CA VAL A 30 -10.19 -10.65 -4.48
C VAL A 30 -10.85 -11.96 -4.09
N ASP A 31 -11.18 -12.12 -2.83
CA ASP A 31 -11.61 -13.43 -2.29
C ASP A 31 -13.12 -13.59 -2.27
N ALA A 32 -13.89 -12.55 -1.89
CA ALA A 32 -15.34 -12.57 -1.87
C ALA A 32 -15.93 -11.17 -1.92
N VAL A 33 -17.10 -11.04 -2.53
CA VAL A 33 -17.88 -9.80 -2.57
C VAL A 33 -19.22 -10.07 -1.89
N HIS A 34 -19.58 -9.23 -0.90
CA HIS A 34 -20.82 -9.35 -0.15
C HIS A 34 -21.71 -8.13 -0.39
N LEU A 35 -22.94 -8.41 -0.75
CA LEU A 35 -23.95 -7.37 -0.98
C LEU A 35 -24.68 -7.00 0.32
N ALA A 36 -25.10 -5.76 0.42
CA ALA A 36 -25.85 -5.28 1.57
C ALA A 36 -27.20 -6.03 1.71
N PRO A 37 -27.49 -6.64 2.86
CA PRO A 37 -28.75 -7.36 3.07
C PRO A 37 -29.94 -6.45 3.29
N SER A 38 -29.70 -5.18 3.60
CA SER A 38 -30.70 -4.13 3.78
C SER A 38 -30.10 -2.76 3.44
N ASP A 39 -30.92 -1.73 3.43
CA ASP A 39 -30.41 -0.34 3.36
C ASP A 39 -29.53 -0.04 4.57
N TYR A 40 -28.53 0.82 4.38
CA TYR A 40 -27.58 1.23 5.40
C TYR A 40 -27.24 2.73 5.21
N PRO A 41 -26.57 3.40 6.19
CA PRO A 41 -26.41 4.86 6.15
C PRO A 41 -25.87 5.45 4.85
N SER A 42 -24.99 4.74 4.14
CA SER A 42 -24.36 5.24 2.91
C SER A 42 -24.70 4.45 1.65
N GLY A 43 -25.71 3.56 1.70
CA GLY A 43 -26.10 2.77 0.55
C GLY A 43 -27.41 2.02 0.73
N ARG A 44 -27.73 1.18 -0.26
CA ARG A 44 -29.00 0.46 -0.35
C ARG A 44 -28.79 -1.04 -0.34
N LYS A 45 -29.83 -1.77 0.01
CA LYS A 45 -29.88 -3.22 -0.17
C LYS A 45 -29.45 -3.59 -1.59
N GLY A 46 -28.54 -4.55 -1.69
CA GLY A 46 -28.00 -5.04 -2.96
C GLY A 46 -26.74 -4.33 -3.44
N ASP A 47 -26.38 -3.19 -2.87
CA ASP A 47 -25.08 -2.57 -3.14
C ASP A 47 -23.95 -3.44 -2.57
N VAL A 48 -22.75 -3.33 -3.14
CA VAL A 48 -21.57 -3.97 -2.56
C VAL A 48 -21.25 -3.32 -1.22
N LEU A 49 -21.33 -4.09 -0.14
CA LEU A 49 -21.08 -3.61 1.21
C LEU A 49 -19.64 -3.89 1.63
N THR A 50 -19.21 -5.14 1.50
CA THR A 50 -17.86 -5.55 1.89
C THR A 50 -17.21 -6.39 0.81
N VAL A 51 -15.88 -6.31 0.74
CA VAL A 51 -15.06 -7.12 -0.16
C VAL A 51 -13.94 -7.75 0.65
N GLU A 52 -13.91 -9.07 0.70
CA GLU A 52 -12.76 -9.79 1.27
C GLU A 52 -11.67 -9.87 0.23
N PHE A 53 -10.45 -9.50 0.59
CA PHE A 53 -9.31 -9.55 -0.31
C PHE A 53 -8.03 -9.81 0.45
N THR A 54 -6.98 -10.15 -0.30
CA THR A 54 -5.65 -10.42 0.25
C THR A 54 -4.66 -9.48 -0.44
N VAL A 55 -3.78 -8.86 0.33
CA VAL A 55 -2.67 -8.02 -0.16
C VAL A 55 -1.36 -8.63 0.32
N VAL A 56 -0.58 -9.15 -0.61
CA VAL A 56 0.72 -9.79 -0.34
C VAL A 56 0.64 -10.70 0.90
N GLY A 57 -0.35 -11.59 0.90
CA GLY A 57 -0.59 -12.56 1.97
C GLY A 57 -1.34 -12.04 3.20
N VAL A 58 -1.66 -10.74 3.27
CA VAL A 58 -2.39 -10.17 4.41
C VAL A 58 -3.89 -10.09 4.11
N ALA A 59 -4.70 -10.73 4.96
CA ALA A 59 -6.14 -10.71 4.82
C ALA A 59 -6.72 -9.32 5.14
N CYS A 60 -7.57 -8.83 4.25
CA CYS A 60 -8.20 -7.53 4.33
C CYS A 60 -9.71 -7.62 4.09
N LEU A 61 -10.43 -6.66 4.62
CA LEU A 61 -11.85 -6.44 4.37
C LEU A 61 -12.04 -4.99 3.93
N GLY A 62 -12.48 -4.77 2.69
CA GLY A 62 -12.88 -3.44 2.24
C GLY A 62 -14.34 -3.18 2.62
N LEU A 63 -14.58 -2.11 3.33
CA LEU A 63 -15.93 -1.70 3.73
C LEU A 63 -16.34 -0.44 2.96
N ASN A 64 -17.43 -0.52 2.22
CA ASN A 64 -18.03 0.64 1.57
C ASN A 64 -18.89 1.40 2.58
N GLY A 65 -18.23 2.18 3.42
CA GLY A 65 -18.88 2.92 4.52
C GLY A 65 -19.33 4.33 4.16
N GLY A 66 -18.95 4.83 2.98
CA GLY A 66 -19.35 6.15 2.50
C GLY A 66 -18.28 7.23 2.59
N PRO A 67 -18.60 8.48 2.22
CA PRO A 67 -17.61 9.54 2.03
C PRO A 67 -17.15 10.24 3.31
N ALA A 68 -17.70 9.90 4.47
CA ALA A 68 -17.47 10.66 5.71
C ALA A 68 -16.06 10.50 6.28
N ILE A 69 -15.38 9.38 5.99
CA ILE A 69 -14.07 9.05 6.57
C ILE A 69 -13.00 9.09 5.47
N LYS A 70 -11.91 9.80 5.74
CA LYS A 70 -10.76 9.90 4.84
C LYS A 70 -9.56 9.16 5.44
N HIS A 71 -8.78 8.53 4.57
CA HIS A 71 -7.49 7.95 4.97
C HIS A 71 -6.46 9.03 5.25
N ASN A 72 -5.46 8.67 6.05
CA ASN A 72 -4.29 9.49 6.32
C ASN A 72 -3.05 8.59 6.40
N ILE A 73 -1.89 9.18 6.68
CA ILE A 73 -0.61 8.46 6.72
C ILE A 73 -0.36 7.68 8.03
N ALA A 74 -1.32 7.66 8.95
CA ALA A 74 -1.16 6.93 10.22
C ALA A 74 -1.17 5.41 10.01
N PHE A 75 -1.75 4.93 8.92
CA PHE A 75 -1.69 3.54 8.48
C PHE A 75 -1.07 3.47 7.10
N SER A 76 -0.22 2.46 6.84
CA SER A 76 0.32 2.17 5.52
C SER A 76 0.62 0.69 5.38
N PHE A 77 0.51 0.19 4.15
CA PHE A 77 1.14 -1.08 3.80
C PHE A 77 2.60 -0.83 3.45
N GLN A 78 3.51 -1.61 4.03
CA GLN A 78 4.90 -1.60 3.62
C GLN A 78 5.17 -2.85 2.77
N ILE A 79 5.53 -2.62 1.52
CA ILE A 79 5.82 -3.68 0.56
C ILE A 79 7.33 -3.72 0.31
N ALA A 80 7.95 -4.83 0.68
CA ALA A 80 9.36 -5.05 0.39
C ALA A 80 9.56 -5.36 -1.09
N THR A 81 10.61 -4.80 -1.68
CA THR A 81 10.99 -5.07 -3.07
C THR A 81 12.43 -5.57 -3.15
N ASP A 82 12.74 -6.40 -4.13
CA ASP A 82 14.04 -7.03 -4.26
C ASP A 82 15.02 -6.21 -5.10
N ASP A 83 14.51 -5.43 -6.05
CA ASP A 83 15.34 -4.64 -6.97
C ASP A 83 14.63 -3.36 -7.45
N GLN A 84 15.31 -2.57 -8.26
CA GLN A 84 14.77 -1.33 -8.79
C GLN A 84 13.57 -1.57 -9.72
N ALA A 85 13.61 -2.63 -10.53
CA ALA A 85 12.55 -2.92 -11.49
C ALA A 85 11.23 -3.21 -10.76
N GLU A 86 11.27 -3.98 -9.69
CA GLU A 86 10.10 -4.27 -8.84
C GLU A 86 9.62 -3.02 -8.12
N THR A 87 10.54 -2.22 -7.57
CA THR A 87 10.23 -0.92 -6.95
C THR A 87 9.51 0.00 -7.93
N ASP A 88 10.03 0.15 -9.13
CA ASP A 88 9.45 0.98 -10.18
C ASP A 88 8.06 0.48 -10.59
N ARG A 89 7.89 -0.83 -10.72
CA ARG A 89 6.62 -1.42 -11.14
C ARG A 89 5.49 -1.09 -10.16
N TYR A 90 5.71 -1.28 -8.88
CA TYR A 90 4.68 -0.99 -7.87
C TYR A 90 4.44 0.51 -7.69
N TRP A 91 5.53 1.28 -7.60
CA TRP A 91 5.44 2.73 -7.47
C TRP A 91 4.69 3.35 -8.65
N ASN A 92 5.09 3.01 -9.86
CA ASN A 92 4.48 3.58 -11.06
C ASN A 92 3.02 3.13 -11.22
N ALA A 93 2.68 1.90 -10.84
CA ALA A 93 1.31 1.42 -10.87
C ALA A 93 0.40 2.24 -9.93
N ILE A 94 0.84 2.48 -8.70
CA ILE A 94 0.07 3.24 -7.70
C ILE A 94 -0.06 4.70 -8.11
N VAL A 95 1.07 5.36 -8.39
CA VAL A 95 1.11 6.79 -8.74
C VAL A 95 0.42 7.03 -10.07
N GLY A 96 0.64 6.15 -11.06
CA GLY A 96 0.04 6.26 -12.39
C GLY A 96 -1.47 5.99 -12.44
N ASN A 97 -2.04 5.43 -11.39
CA ASN A 97 -3.49 5.18 -11.27
C ASN A 97 -4.18 6.22 -10.39
N GLY A 98 -3.89 7.48 -10.57
CA GLY A 98 -4.50 8.56 -9.81
C GLY A 98 -3.93 8.72 -8.40
N GLY A 99 -2.80 8.11 -8.11
CA GLY A 99 -2.12 8.22 -6.84
C GLY A 99 -1.23 9.45 -6.73
N GLN A 100 -0.51 9.54 -5.62
CA GLN A 100 0.33 10.68 -5.29
C GLN A 100 1.67 10.21 -4.72
N GLU A 101 2.76 10.83 -5.19
CA GLU A 101 4.10 10.64 -4.64
C GLU A 101 4.25 11.39 -3.32
N ASN A 102 4.89 10.75 -2.34
CA ASN A 102 5.35 11.39 -1.11
C ASN A 102 6.85 11.11 -0.94
N ALA A 103 7.43 11.63 0.14
CA ALA A 103 8.85 11.48 0.42
C ALA A 103 9.20 10.08 0.96
N CYS A 104 10.47 9.72 0.89
CA CYS A 104 11.06 8.57 1.59
C CYS A 104 10.47 7.21 1.19
N GLY A 105 10.05 7.04 -0.06
CA GLY A 105 9.46 5.79 -0.54
C GLY A 105 7.98 5.62 -0.21
N TRP A 106 7.34 6.66 0.29
CA TRP A 106 5.91 6.67 0.55
C TRP A 106 5.13 7.17 -0.67
N CYS A 107 3.97 6.59 -0.91
CA CYS A 107 3.00 7.09 -1.88
C CYS A 107 1.59 6.78 -1.41
N GLN A 108 0.60 7.41 -2.01
CA GLN A 108 -0.81 7.14 -1.76
C GLN A 108 -1.47 6.65 -3.04
N ASP A 109 -2.40 5.72 -2.91
CA ASP A 109 -3.25 5.36 -4.05
C ASP A 109 -4.38 6.38 -4.23
N LYS A 110 -5.15 6.23 -5.30
CA LYS A 110 -6.23 7.17 -5.62
C LYS A 110 -7.35 7.20 -4.56
N TRP A 111 -7.41 6.19 -3.68
CA TRP A 111 -8.38 6.12 -2.59
C TRP A 111 -7.83 6.68 -1.27
N GLY A 112 -6.58 7.15 -1.28
CA GLY A 112 -5.93 7.75 -0.12
C GLY A 112 -5.21 6.78 0.80
N VAL A 113 -5.22 5.49 0.51
CA VAL A 113 -4.47 4.50 1.28
C VAL A 113 -2.98 4.69 1.04
N SER A 114 -2.20 4.74 2.12
CA SER A 114 -0.76 4.96 2.06
C SER A 114 0.00 3.65 1.90
N TRP A 115 1.06 3.73 1.09
CA TRP A 115 1.96 2.63 0.76
C TRP A 115 3.40 3.06 0.97
N GLN A 116 4.22 2.16 1.51
CA GLN A 116 5.66 2.30 1.53
C GLN A 116 6.24 1.24 0.58
N ILE A 117 6.85 1.67 -0.51
CA ILE A 117 7.52 0.75 -1.43
C ILE A 117 9.00 0.77 -1.05
N THR A 118 9.43 -0.29 -0.36
CA THR A 118 10.68 -0.30 0.40
C THR A 118 11.61 -1.40 -0.10
N PRO A 119 12.62 -1.05 -0.90
CA PRO A 119 13.62 -2.03 -1.31
C PRO A 119 14.34 -2.64 -0.09
N ARG A 120 14.58 -3.94 -0.13
CA ARG A 120 15.25 -4.67 0.97
C ARG A 120 16.62 -4.09 1.28
N VAL A 121 17.34 -3.58 0.28
CA VAL A 121 18.63 -2.92 0.49
C VAL A 121 18.55 -1.76 1.48
N LEU A 122 17.43 -1.03 1.48
CA LEU A 122 17.20 0.06 2.44
C LEU A 122 16.94 -0.47 3.85
N THR A 123 16.03 -1.44 3.99
CA THR A 123 15.74 -2.05 5.29
C THR A 123 16.99 -2.70 5.91
N GLU A 124 17.77 -3.39 5.11
CA GLU A 124 19.04 -3.99 5.54
C GLU A 124 20.04 -2.94 5.99
N ALA A 125 20.16 -1.84 5.24
CA ALA A 125 21.05 -0.74 5.59
C ALA A 125 20.67 -0.11 6.93
N LEU A 126 19.39 0.13 7.15
CA LEU A 126 18.90 0.69 8.41
C LEU A 126 19.09 -0.27 9.58
N ALA A 127 18.92 -1.57 9.36
CA ALA A 127 19.13 -2.60 10.35
C ALA A 127 20.62 -2.78 10.74
N ALA A 128 21.55 -2.43 9.86
CA ALA A 128 22.98 -2.49 10.13
C ALA A 128 23.43 -1.54 11.25
N GLY A 129 22.69 -0.45 11.47
CA GLY A 129 23.02 0.54 12.49
C GLY A 129 24.27 1.38 12.14
N GLY A 130 24.68 2.23 13.09
CA GLY A 130 25.89 3.04 12.96
C GLY A 130 25.90 3.98 11.75
N ASP A 131 27.08 4.21 11.21
CA ASP A 131 27.27 5.16 10.11
C ASP A 131 26.64 4.67 8.80
N GLU A 132 26.61 3.36 8.56
CA GLU A 132 25.94 2.78 7.39
C GLU A 132 24.46 3.13 7.37
N ALA A 133 23.75 2.90 8.48
CA ALA A 133 22.35 3.24 8.63
C ALA A 133 22.11 4.73 8.51
N LYS A 134 22.98 5.55 9.13
CA LYS A 134 22.90 7.01 9.06
C LYS A 134 22.97 7.50 7.62
N ARG A 135 23.98 7.04 6.85
CA ARG A 135 24.16 7.46 5.45
C ARG A 135 22.97 7.05 4.58
N ALA A 136 22.48 5.82 4.75
CA ALA A 136 21.32 5.33 4.00
C ALA A 136 20.05 6.11 4.34
N PHE A 137 19.83 6.40 5.62
CA PHE A 137 18.69 7.20 6.07
C PHE A 137 18.71 8.62 5.51
N GLU A 138 19.87 9.28 5.57
CA GLU A 138 20.04 10.63 5.01
C GLU A 138 19.79 10.65 3.49
N ALA A 139 20.29 9.64 2.77
CA ALA A 139 20.03 9.50 1.33
C ALA A 139 18.52 9.30 1.07
N MET A 140 17.87 8.40 1.81
CA MET A 140 16.43 8.15 1.69
C MET A 140 15.60 9.42 1.88
N MET A 141 15.97 10.27 2.83
CA MET A 141 15.22 11.51 3.12
C MET A 141 15.19 12.52 1.96
N THR A 142 16.08 12.37 0.99
CA THR A 142 16.10 13.23 -0.21
C THR A 142 15.27 12.66 -1.36
N MET A 143 14.72 11.45 -1.22
CA MET A 143 14.05 10.73 -2.29
C MET A 143 12.53 10.81 -2.18
N ARG A 144 11.88 10.60 -3.30
CA ARG A 144 10.47 10.16 -3.39
C ARG A 144 10.45 8.65 -3.60
N LYS A 145 10.43 8.18 -4.83
CA LYS A 145 10.70 6.76 -5.11
C LYS A 145 12.14 6.44 -4.68
N ILE A 146 12.34 5.31 -4.02
CA ILE A 146 13.67 4.91 -3.57
C ILE A 146 14.54 4.51 -4.78
N ASP A 147 15.72 5.08 -4.83
CA ASP A 147 16.77 4.74 -5.78
C ASP A 147 17.70 3.71 -5.15
N VAL A 148 17.59 2.47 -5.61
CA VAL A 148 18.36 1.34 -5.07
C VAL A 148 19.88 1.56 -5.23
N ALA A 149 20.32 2.10 -6.38
CA ALA A 149 21.74 2.35 -6.62
C ALA A 149 22.28 3.43 -5.66
N ALA A 150 21.50 4.48 -5.41
CA ALA A 150 21.90 5.54 -4.48
C ALA A 150 21.97 5.03 -3.02
N ILE A 151 21.05 4.14 -2.61
CA ILE A 151 21.12 3.50 -1.29
C ILE A 151 22.35 2.61 -1.18
N LYS A 152 22.65 1.80 -2.19
CA LYS A 152 23.84 0.98 -2.22
C LYS A 152 25.13 1.81 -2.13
N ALA A 153 25.19 2.93 -2.83
CA ALA A 153 26.31 3.85 -2.77
C ALA A 153 26.46 4.47 -1.36
N ALA A 154 25.37 4.90 -0.75
CA ALA A 154 25.36 5.47 0.59
C ALA A 154 25.85 4.46 1.65
N ARG A 155 25.51 3.17 1.50
CA ARG A 155 25.96 2.10 2.38
C ARG A 155 27.49 1.94 2.37
N ARG A 156 28.10 2.08 1.20
CA ARG A 156 29.57 1.92 1.05
C ARG A 156 30.36 3.08 1.63
N GLY A 157 29.81 4.22 1.70
CA GLY A 157 30.47 5.43 2.20
C GLY A 157 31.16 6.24 1.14
#